data_c63a73309b3d537adb6bfc56b5a997b5
#
_entry.id   c63a73309b3d537adb6bfc56b5a997b5
#
_cell.length_a   1.000
_cell.length_b   1.000
_cell.length_c   1.000
_cell.angle_alpha   90.00
_cell.angle_beta   90.00
_cell.angle_gamma   90.00
#
_symmetry.space_group_name_H-M   'P 1'
#
loop_
_entity.id
_entity.type
_entity.pdbx_description
1 polymer ?
#
loop_
_entity_poly.entity_id
_entity_poly.type
_entity_poly.pdbx_seq_one_letter_code
_entity_poly.pdbx_strand_id
1 'polypeptide(L)'
;MTTHVIALNGGSSSGTSTLARALQDTLAAPWLTFGVDAFIAALPPRLLSSPDGLLLGADGQVSAGPAFRALETGWRHGIAATARAGTGVILDEVLLGGRAGQDGWQSALDGLNVLWVGVRCAPEIATARERARGDRVAGMAASQAHLVHQGVRYDLEVDSGRTSPADCAREIAEWVR
;
A
#
# COMPACT_ATOMS: atom_id res chain seq x y z
N MET A 1 13.79 14.58 -12.90
CA MET A 1 12.31 14.65 -12.99
C MET A 1 11.78 14.62 -11.58
N THR A 2 10.82 15.48 -11.24
CA THR A 2 10.26 15.54 -9.87
C THR A 2 9.41 14.33 -9.57
N THR A 3 9.61 13.66 -8.43
CA THR A 3 8.77 12.55 -7.96
C THR A 3 7.42 13.11 -7.49
N HIS A 4 6.30 12.58 -7.99
CA HIS A 4 4.96 13.01 -7.62
C HIS A 4 4.31 12.04 -6.63
N VAL A 5 4.64 10.76 -6.74
CA VAL A 5 4.05 9.68 -5.94
C VAL A 5 5.15 8.73 -5.46
N ILE A 6 5.10 8.35 -4.20
CA ILE A 6 5.85 7.23 -3.63
C ILE A 6 4.85 6.12 -3.36
N ALA A 7 4.94 5.02 -4.10
CA ALA A 7 4.03 3.89 -3.95
C ALA A 7 4.72 2.78 -3.14
N LEU A 8 4.34 2.66 -1.87
CA LEU A 8 4.78 1.59 -0.99
C LEU A 8 3.88 0.38 -1.20
N ASN A 9 4.46 -0.79 -1.43
CA ASN A 9 3.72 -2.05 -1.47
C ASN A 9 4.31 -3.07 -0.50
N GLY A 10 3.48 -3.57 0.39
CA GLY A 10 3.86 -4.61 1.35
C GLY A 10 2.63 -5.35 1.86
N GLY A 11 2.82 -6.58 2.36
CA GLY A 11 1.75 -7.37 2.94
C GLY A 11 1.26 -6.82 4.28
N SER A 12 0.15 -7.34 4.78
CA SER A 12 -0.35 -7.00 6.12
C SER A 12 0.76 -7.13 7.15
N SER A 13 0.82 -6.18 8.08
CA SER A 13 1.81 -6.11 9.17
C SER A 13 3.28 -6.01 8.72
N SER A 14 3.55 -5.76 7.44
CA SER A 14 4.92 -5.48 6.96
C SER A 14 5.46 -4.13 7.44
N GLY A 15 4.61 -3.22 7.94
CA GLY A 15 5.03 -1.93 8.48
C GLY A 15 4.97 -0.76 7.48
N THR A 16 4.30 -0.93 6.33
CA THR A 16 4.11 0.11 5.31
C THR A 16 3.53 1.40 5.89
N SER A 17 2.48 1.32 6.72
CA SER A 17 1.86 2.52 7.33
C SER A 17 2.82 3.26 8.28
N THR A 18 3.65 2.53 9.04
CA THR A 18 4.67 3.13 9.89
C THR A 18 5.76 3.79 9.05
N LEU A 19 6.15 3.16 7.95
CA LEU A 19 7.12 3.70 7.00
C LEU A 19 6.57 4.95 6.29
N ALA A 20 5.28 4.96 5.91
CA ALA A 20 4.63 6.12 5.32
C ALA A 20 4.68 7.34 6.26
N ARG A 21 4.47 7.14 7.57
CA ARG A 21 4.63 8.20 8.57
C ARG A 21 6.08 8.67 8.71
N ALA A 22 7.02 7.72 8.78
CA ALA A 22 8.44 8.06 8.83
C ALA A 22 8.90 8.85 7.60
N LEU A 23 8.35 8.55 6.41
CA LEU A 23 8.59 9.33 5.19
C LEU A 23 8.04 10.75 5.30
N GLN A 24 6.82 10.94 5.84
CA GLN A 24 6.26 12.27 6.08
C GLN A 24 7.15 13.13 6.99
N ASP A 25 7.79 12.51 7.99
CA ASP A 25 8.71 13.18 8.90
C ASP A 25 10.09 13.45 8.28
N THR A 26 10.50 12.65 7.29
CA THR A 26 11.83 12.71 6.67
C THR A 26 11.88 13.65 5.46
N LEU A 27 10.81 13.71 4.68
CA LEU A 27 10.73 14.49 3.44
C LEU A 27 10.63 15.98 3.75
N ALA A 28 11.38 16.79 3.00
CA ALA A 28 11.47 18.23 3.23
C ALA A 28 10.15 18.99 2.93
N ALA A 29 9.35 18.50 1.99
CA ALA A 29 8.04 19.05 1.66
C ALA A 29 6.92 18.23 2.33
N PRO A 30 5.74 18.80 2.59
CA PRO A 30 4.57 18.05 3.06
C PRO A 30 4.08 17.06 2.01
N TRP A 31 3.88 15.81 2.41
CA TRP A 31 3.30 14.74 1.59
C TRP A 31 2.04 14.21 2.24
N LEU A 32 1.00 13.95 1.44
CA LEU A 32 -0.21 13.30 1.91
C LEU A 32 -0.07 11.77 1.80
N THR A 33 -0.59 11.07 2.79
CA THR A 33 -0.65 9.61 2.77
C THR A 33 -2.07 9.15 2.46
N PHE A 34 -2.18 8.22 1.50
CA PHE A 34 -3.41 7.51 1.16
C PHE A 34 -3.11 6.01 1.17
N GLY A 35 -4.05 5.22 1.66
CA GLY A 35 -3.86 3.78 1.72
C GLY A 35 -5.16 3.01 1.55
N VAL A 36 -5.02 1.71 1.31
CA VAL A 36 -6.16 0.81 1.15
C VAL A 36 -7.06 0.79 2.38
N ASP A 37 -6.52 0.92 3.59
CA ASP A 37 -7.32 0.97 4.83
C ASP A 37 -8.22 2.22 4.86
N ALA A 38 -7.74 3.38 4.38
CA ALA A 38 -8.55 4.59 4.26
C ALA A 38 -9.67 4.44 3.22
N PHE A 39 -9.38 3.78 2.10
CA PHE A 39 -10.40 3.44 1.11
C PHE A 39 -11.47 2.51 1.70
N ILE A 40 -11.06 1.44 2.39
CA ILE A 40 -11.97 0.51 3.05
C ILE A 40 -12.85 1.23 4.08
N ALA A 41 -12.27 2.14 4.88
CA ALA A 41 -13.01 2.93 5.85
C ALA A 41 -14.04 3.89 5.21
N ALA A 42 -13.82 4.30 3.98
CA ALA A 42 -14.75 5.15 3.22
C ALA A 42 -15.88 4.35 2.53
N LEU A 43 -15.81 3.01 2.51
CA LEU A 43 -16.84 2.19 1.87
C LEU A 43 -18.17 2.24 2.64
N PRO A 44 -19.32 2.19 1.92
CA PRO A 44 -20.60 1.98 2.56
C PRO A 44 -20.59 0.67 3.37
N PRO A 45 -21.10 0.66 4.64
CA PRO A 45 -21.08 -0.53 5.49
C PRO A 45 -21.68 -1.78 4.85
N ARG A 46 -22.69 -1.63 3.96
CA ARG A 46 -23.28 -2.75 3.24
C ARG A 46 -22.35 -3.48 2.26
N LEU A 47 -21.23 -2.86 1.89
CA LEU A 47 -20.21 -3.47 1.03
C LEU A 47 -19.12 -4.20 1.82
N LEU A 48 -19.07 -4.00 3.14
CA LEU A 48 -18.21 -4.77 4.02
C LEU A 48 -18.89 -6.13 4.29
N SER A 49 -18.18 -7.22 4.09
CA SER A 49 -18.70 -8.61 4.18
C SER A 49 -19.80 -8.93 3.13
N SER A 50 -19.65 -8.38 1.93
CA SER A 50 -20.56 -8.58 0.80
C SER A 50 -19.84 -9.15 -0.42
N PRO A 51 -20.46 -10.09 -1.18
CA PRO A 51 -19.89 -10.57 -2.45
C PRO A 51 -19.65 -9.47 -3.49
N ASP A 52 -20.48 -8.42 -3.49
CA ASP A 52 -20.31 -7.26 -4.38
C ASP A 52 -19.21 -6.29 -3.90
N GLY A 53 -18.92 -6.33 -2.61
CA GLY A 53 -17.96 -5.46 -1.96
C GLY A 53 -16.67 -6.18 -1.58
N LEU A 54 -16.36 -6.20 -0.27
CA LEU A 54 -15.15 -6.82 0.29
C LEU A 54 -15.54 -8.01 1.15
N LEU A 55 -14.95 -9.17 0.87
CA LEU A 55 -15.07 -10.36 1.71
C LEU A 55 -13.71 -10.70 2.32
N LEU A 56 -13.70 -10.95 3.61
CA LEU A 56 -12.56 -11.46 4.36
C LEU A 56 -12.84 -12.92 4.73
N GLY A 57 -12.09 -13.85 4.16
CA GLY A 57 -12.14 -15.27 4.51
C GLY A 57 -11.56 -15.52 5.89
N ALA A 58 -12.00 -16.61 6.52
CA ALA A 58 -11.49 -17.03 7.83
C ALA A 58 -9.99 -17.40 7.82
N ASP A 59 -9.44 -17.68 6.64
CA ASP A 59 -8.05 -17.98 6.35
C ASP A 59 -7.21 -16.72 6.01
N GLY A 60 -7.80 -15.54 6.15
CA GLY A 60 -7.15 -14.26 5.82
C GLY A 60 -7.15 -13.93 4.31
N GLN A 61 -7.80 -14.74 3.47
CA GLN A 61 -7.98 -14.38 2.07
C GLN A 61 -8.95 -13.20 1.91
N VAL A 62 -8.62 -12.32 0.97
CA VAL A 62 -9.41 -11.13 0.64
C VAL A 62 -9.98 -11.27 -0.76
N SER A 63 -11.27 -11.10 -0.89
CA SER A 63 -11.97 -11.09 -2.17
C SER A 63 -12.69 -9.76 -2.39
N ALA A 64 -12.47 -9.16 -3.56
CA ALA A 64 -13.07 -7.89 -3.97
C ALA A 64 -14.12 -8.10 -5.06
N GLY A 65 -15.34 -7.68 -4.80
CA GLY A 65 -16.47 -7.77 -5.74
C GLY A 65 -16.53 -6.61 -6.75
N PRO A 66 -17.50 -6.64 -7.67
CA PRO A 66 -17.62 -5.64 -8.74
C PRO A 66 -17.81 -4.21 -8.22
N ALA A 67 -18.65 -4.01 -7.19
CA ALA A 67 -18.87 -2.68 -6.61
C ALA A 67 -17.61 -2.12 -5.94
N PHE A 68 -16.84 -2.98 -5.23
CA PHE A 68 -15.54 -2.57 -4.67
C PHE A 68 -14.62 -2.07 -5.76
N ARG A 69 -14.46 -2.83 -6.85
CA ARG A 69 -13.54 -2.48 -7.95
C ARG A 69 -13.92 -1.19 -8.67
N ALA A 70 -15.22 -0.95 -8.85
CA ALA A 70 -15.72 0.29 -9.44
C ALA A 70 -15.37 1.50 -8.55
N LEU A 71 -15.60 1.39 -7.24
CA LEU A 71 -15.25 2.45 -6.28
C LEU A 71 -13.74 2.65 -6.15
N GLU A 72 -12.97 1.57 -6.15
CA GLU A 72 -11.49 1.60 -6.14
C GLU A 72 -10.94 2.36 -7.36
N THR A 73 -11.54 2.19 -8.53
CA THR A 73 -11.16 2.94 -9.72
C THR A 73 -11.34 4.45 -9.51
N GLY A 74 -12.49 4.87 -8.99
CA GLY A 74 -12.74 6.27 -8.64
C GLY A 74 -11.76 6.81 -7.60
N TRP A 75 -11.46 6.01 -6.56
CA TRP A 75 -10.48 6.33 -5.52
C TRP A 75 -9.09 6.60 -6.10
N ARG A 76 -8.59 5.71 -6.96
CA ARG A 76 -7.30 5.86 -7.64
C ARG A 76 -7.21 7.13 -8.47
N HIS A 77 -8.26 7.45 -9.24
CA HIS A 77 -8.30 8.69 -10.03
C HIS A 77 -8.36 9.96 -9.16
N GLY A 78 -9.06 9.92 -8.02
CA GLY A 78 -9.07 11.02 -7.06
C GLY A 78 -7.68 11.31 -6.49
N ILE A 79 -6.94 10.27 -6.12
CA ILE A 79 -5.55 10.38 -5.64
C ILE A 79 -4.62 10.89 -6.75
N ALA A 80 -4.77 10.38 -7.97
CA ALA A 80 -4.01 10.85 -9.12
C ALA A 80 -4.27 12.35 -9.41
N ALA A 81 -5.51 12.81 -9.25
CA ALA A 81 -5.84 14.23 -9.37
C ALA A 81 -5.16 15.08 -8.30
N THR A 82 -5.07 14.59 -7.07
CA THR A 82 -4.33 15.23 -5.96
C THR A 82 -2.85 15.39 -6.32
N ALA A 83 -2.22 14.34 -6.84
CA ALA A 83 -0.82 14.40 -7.27
C ALA A 83 -0.62 15.35 -8.47
N ARG A 84 -1.54 15.36 -9.45
CA ARG A 84 -1.51 16.30 -10.59
C ARG A 84 -1.68 17.75 -10.18
N ALA A 85 -2.35 18.01 -9.06
CA ALA A 85 -2.46 19.35 -8.47
C ALA A 85 -1.16 19.84 -7.80
N GLY A 86 -0.08 19.03 -7.82
CA GLY A 86 1.23 19.39 -7.28
C GLY A 86 1.46 18.94 -5.82
N THR A 87 0.56 18.16 -5.23
CA THR A 87 0.73 17.62 -3.89
C THR A 87 1.52 16.29 -3.94
N GLY A 88 2.59 16.18 -3.18
CA GLY A 88 3.30 14.91 -3.02
C GLY A 88 2.40 13.84 -2.36
N VAL A 89 2.37 12.65 -2.92
CA VAL A 89 1.52 11.55 -2.46
C VAL A 89 2.33 10.32 -2.08
N ILE A 90 2.09 9.78 -0.89
CA ILE A 90 2.56 8.47 -0.45
C ILE A 90 1.37 7.51 -0.50
N LEU A 91 1.48 6.45 -1.31
CA LEU A 91 0.51 5.37 -1.33
C LEU A 91 0.97 4.26 -0.39
N ASP A 92 0.11 3.88 0.56
CA ASP A 92 0.29 2.74 1.46
C ASP A 92 -0.60 1.60 0.97
N GLU A 93 -0.04 0.73 0.13
CA GLU A 93 -0.81 -0.26 -0.61
C GLU A 93 -0.46 -1.70 -0.27
N VAL A 94 -1.43 -2.56 -0.49
CA VAL A 94 -1.33 -4.02 -0.44
C VAL A 94 -1.82 -4.56 -1.79
N LEU A 95 -0.90 -4.76 -2.73
CA LEU A 95 -1.23 -5.21 -4.08
C LEU A 95 -1.55 -6.71 -4.10
N LEU A 96 -2.72 -7.10 -3.58
CA LEU A 96 -3.16 -8.51 -3.55
C LEU A 96 -3.20 -9.17 -4.92
N GLY A 97 -3.45 -8.39 -5.97
CA GLY A 97 -3.37 -8.83 -7.36
C GLY A 97 -1.95 -8.81 -7.94
N GLY A 98 -0.92 -8.55 -7.14
CA GLY A 98 0.45 -8.43 -7.61
C GLY A 98 0.58 -7.46 -8.78
N ARG A 99 1.11 -7.94 -9.91
CA ARG A 99 1.30 -7.14 -11.14
C ARG A 99 -0.01 -6.49 -11.62
N ALA A 100 -1.13 -7.18 -11.61
CA ALA A 100 -2.41 -6.59 -12.07
C ALA A 100 -2.85 -5.41 -11.18
N GLY A 101 -2.58 -5.48 -9.87
CA GLY A 101 -2.81 -4.35 -8.96
C GLY A 101 -1.93 -3.15 -9.30
N GLN A 102 -0.63 -3.40 -9.59
CA GLN A 102 0.29 -2.36 -10.04
C GLN A 102 -0.16 -1.73 -11.36
N ASP A 103 -0.56 -2.53 -12.36
CA ASP A 103 -1.01 -2.03 -13.66
C ASP A 103 -2.24 -1.10 -13.52
N GLY A 104 -3.17 -1.44 -12.59
CA GLY A 104 -4.31 -0.58 -12.29
C GLY A 104 -3.91 0.79 -11.73
N TRP A 105 -2.92 0.84 -10.85
CA TRP A 105 -2.35 2.09 -10.36
C TRP A 105 -1.55 2.82 -11.44
N GLN A 106 -0.73 2.13 -12.22
CA GLN A 106 0.03 2.74 -13.33
C GLN A 106 -0.90 3.42 -14.32
N SER A 107 -2.04 2.79 -14.65
CA SER A 107 -3.04 3.39 -15.54
C SER A 107 -3.63 4.69 -14.96
N ALA A 108 -3.98 4.72 -13.66
CA ALA A 108 -4.53 5.91 -13.02
C ALA A 108 -3.49 7.05 -12.88
N LEU A 109 -2.22 6.68 -12.64
CA LEU A 109 -1.10 7.59 -12.42
C LEU A 109 -0.35 7.95 -13.71
N ASP A 110 -0.91 7.63 -14.89
CA ASP A 110 -0.28 7.93 -16.17
C ASP A 110 0.13 9.40 -16.27
N GLY A 111 1.33 9.65 -16.78
CA GLY A 111 1.95 10.97 -16.85
C GLY A 111 2.54 11.51 -15.54
N LEU A 112 2.44 10.78 -14.43
CA LEU A 112 3.09 11.13 -13.15
C LEU A 112 4.37 10.31 -12.95
N ASN A 113 5.37 10.91 -12.30
CA ASN A 113 6.58 10.19 -11.89
C ASN A 113 6.32 9.48 -10.56
N VAL A 114 6.32 8.15 -10.60
CA VAL A 114 6.05 7.28 -9.45
C VAL A 114 7.32 6.55 -9.06
N LEU A 115 7.70 6.63 -7.80
CA LEU A 115 8.73 5.79 -7.19
C LEU A 115 8.05 4.55 -6.58
N TRP A 116 8.24 3.39 -7.17
CA TRP A 116 7.71 2.13 -6.69
C TRP A 116 8.64 1.49 -5.68
N VAL A 117 8.17 1.31 -4.45
CA VAL A 117 8.95 0.77 -3.34
C VAL A 117 8.34 -0.53 -2.84
N GLY A 118 9.11 -1.61 -2.90
CA GLY A 118 8.78 -2.90 -2.28
C GLY A 118 9.17 -2.91 -0.81
N VAL A 119 8.20 -3.03 0.08
CA VAL A 119 8.44 -3.13 1.53
C VAL A 119 8.45 -4.60 1.91
N ARG A 120 9.64 -5.19 1.99
CA ARG A 120 9.84 -6.58 2.36
C ARG A 120 9.79 -6.76 3.87
N CYS A 121 9.20 -7.86 4.30
CA CYS A 121 9.21 -8.29 5.69
C CYS A 121 9.11 -9.82 5.73
N ALA A 122 9.98 -10.48 6.48
CA ALA A 122 9.92 -11.92 6.62
C ALA A 122 8.54 -12.35 7.20
N PRO A 123 7.91 -13.42 6.66
CA PRO A 123 6.57 -13.85 7.07
C PRO A 123 6.45 -14.07 8.58
N GLU A 124 7.50 -14.57 9.22
CA GLU A 124 7.56 -14.84 10.66
C GLU A 124 7.48 -13.53 11.48
N ILE A 125 8.18 -12.48 11.01
CA ILE A 125 8.19 -11.16 11.64
C ILE A 125 6.81 -10.49 11.45
N ALA A 126 6.27 -10.52 10.25
CA ALA A 126 4.95 -9.96 9.96
C ALA A 126 3.85 -10.66 10.78
N THR A 127 3.89 -11.99 10.90
CA THR A 127 2.96 -12.78 11.71
C THR A 127 3.09 -12.47 13.20
N ALA A 128 4.30 -12.29 13.71
CA ALA A 128 4.52 -11.89 15.10
C ALA A 128 3.92 -10.50 15.38
N ARG A 129 4.10 -9.54 14.46
CA ARG A 129 3.49 -8.20 14.54
C ARG A 129 1.97 -8.25 14.45
N GLU A 130 1.40 -9.09 13.56
CA GLU A 130 -0.04 -9.30 13.44
C GLU A 130 -0.65 -9.74 14.77
N ARG A 131 -0.05 -10.77 15.41
CA ARG A 131 -0.48 -11.27 16.71
C ARG A 131 -0.40 -10.22 17.82
N ALA A 132 0.66 -9.41 17.82
CA ALA A 132 0.85 -8.38 18.83
C ALA A 132 -0.19 -7.24 18.70
N ARG A 133 -0.67 -6.95 17.49
CA ARG A 133 -1.70 -5.92 17.24
C ARG A 133 -3.09 -6.38 17.63
N GLY A 134 -3.46 -7.61 17.34
CA GLY A 134 -4.75 -8.21 17.69
C GLY A 134 -5.98 -7.65 16.96
N ASP A 135 -5.80 -6.73 16.01
CA ASP A 135 -6.84 -6.04 15.24
C ASP A 135 -7.01 -6.58 13.81
N ARG A 136 -6.25 -7.59 13.43
CA ARG A 136 -6.25 -8.18 12.08
C ARG A 136 -6.71 -9.64 12.11
N VAL A 137 -7.25 -10.10 10.98
CA VAL A 137 -7.60 -11.51 10.79
C VAL A 137 -6.32 -12.34 10.80
N ALA A 138 -6.26 -13.35 11.66
CA ALA A 138 -5.09 -14.22 11.81
C ALA A 138 -4.76 -14.93 10.48
N GLY A 139 -3.46 -14.97 10.12
CA GLY A 139 -2.97 -15.59 8.89
C GLY A 139 -2.87 -14.66 7.69
N MET A 140 -3.41 -13.45 7.77
CA MET A 140 -3.34 -12.48 6.69
C MET A 140 -1.88 -12.09 6.36
N ALA A 141 -1.05 -11.86 7.37
CA ALA A 141 0.35 -11.51 7.18
C ALA A 141 1.12 -12.62 6.44
N ALA A 142 0.92 -13.88 6.83
CA ALA A 142 1.58 -15.01 6.19
C ALA A 142 1.14 -15.20 4.74
N SER A 143 -0.17 -15.12 4.47
CA SER A 143 -0.74 -15.30 3.12
C SER A 143 -0.30 -14.20 2.15
N GLN A 144 -0.14 -12.96 2.63
CA GLN A 144 0.17 -11.80 1.81
C GLN A 144 1.68 -11.58 1.59
N ALA A 145 2.55 -12.08 2.48
CA ALA A 145 3.98 -11.76 2.48
C ALA A 145 4.70 -11.96 1.13
N HIS A 146 4.29 -12.96 0.35
CA HIS A 146 4.83 -13.21 -0.99
C HIS A 146 3.87 -12.80 -2.10
N LEU A 147 2.56 -12.93 -1.86
CA LEU A 147 1.51 -12.71 -2.86
C LEU A 147 1.57 -11.30 -3.44
N VAL A 148 1.66 -10.29 -2.57
CA VAL A 148 1.63 -8.87 -2.95
C VAL A 148 2.79 -8.44 -3.84
N HIS A 149 3.85 -9.25 -3.89
CA HIS A 149 5.05 -8.93 -4.66
C HIS A 149 5.12 -9.69 -6.00
N GLN A 150 4.16 -10.57 -6.29
CA GLN A 150 4.21 -11.40 -7.49
C GLN A 150 4.12 -10.57 -8.77
N GLY A 151 5.20 -10.61 -9.57
CA GLY A 151 5.32 -9.89 -10.82
C GLY A 151 5.38 -8.36 -10.73
N VAL A 152 5.34 -7.79 -9.53
CA VAL A 152 5.46 -6.35 -9.30
C VAL A 152 6.89 -5.90 -9.61
N ARG A 153 7.04 -4.74 -10.25
CA ARG A 153 8.34 -4.12 -10.53
C ARG A 153 8.55 -2.95 -9.58
N TYR A 154 9.69 -2.96 -8.91
CA TYR A 154 10.10 -1.90 -7.99
C TYR A 154 11.32 -1.15 -8.52
N ASP A 155 11.40 0.12 -8.18
CA ASP A 155 12.59 0.94 -8.35
C ASP A 155 13.56 0.73 -7.18
N LEU A 156 12.98 0.48 -5.98
CA LEU A 156 13.70 0.25 -4.73
C LEU A 156 12.97 -0.81 -3.90
N GLU A 157 13.73 -1.62 -3.15
CA GLU A 157 13.18 -2.52 -2.14
C GLU A 157 13.85 -2.25 -0.79
N VAL A 158 13.05 -2.18 0.29
CA VAL A 158 13.52 -2.01 1.66
C VAL A 158 13.06 -3.17 2.53
N ASP A 159 13.86 -3.57 3.53
CA ASP A 159 13.53 -4.64 4.46
C ASP A 159 13.13 -4.06 5.83
N SER A 160 11.85 -3.90 6.05
CA SER A 160 11.27 -3.40 7.31
C SER A 160 11.36 -4.39 8.48
N GLY A 161 11.74 -5.62 8.20
CA GLY A 161 11.97 -6.64 9.23
C GLY A 161 13.33 -6.48 9.91
N ARG A 162 14.31 -5.90 9.19
CA ARG A 162 15.69 -5.75 9.64
C ARG A 162 16.12 -4.30 9.85
N THR A 163 15.48 -3.38 9.15
CA THR A 163 15.83 -1.96 9.14
C THR A 163 14.74 -1.15 9.83
N SER A 164 15.12 -0.13 10.59
CA SER A 164 14.15 0.73 11.26
C SER A 164 13.32 1.52 10.25
N PRO A 165 12.07 1.90 10.59
CA PRO A 165 11.26 2.74 9.70
C PRO A 165 11.94 4.05 9.32
N ALA A 166 12.68 4.67 10.23
CA ALA A 166 13.41 5.90 9.98
C ALA A 166 14.58 5.71 9.00
N ASP A 167 15.29 4.58 9.09
CA ASP A 167 16.38 4.25 8.18
C ASP A 167 15.84 3.92 6.78
N CYS A 168 14.79 3.12 6.69
CA CYS A 168 14.11 2.87 5.41
C CYS A 168 13.60 4.18 4.78
N ALA A 169 13.03 5.09 5.59
CA ALA A 169 12.54 6.37 5.08
C ALA A 169 13.68 7.24 4.54
N ARG A 170 14.85 7.26 5.20
CA ARG A 170 16.02 7.98 4.70
C ARG A 170 16.52 7.41 3.38
N GLU A 171 16.62 6.10 3.26
CA GLU A 171 16.99 5.42 2.02
C GLU A 171 16.04 5.77 0.86
N ILE A 172 14.72 5.73 1.11
CA ILE A 172 13.72 6.10 0.10
C ILE A 172 13.83 7.58 -0.27
N ALA A 173 14.06 8.47 0.71
CA ALA A 173 14.16 9.91 0.47
C ALA A 173 15.32 10.28 -0.47
N GLU A 174 16.40 9.51 -0.51
CA GLU A 174 17.52 9.69 -1.46
C GLU A 174 17.09 9.47 -2.92
N TRP A 175 16.04 8.72 -3.16
CA TRP A 175 15.47 8.46 -4.50
C TRP A 175 14.44 9.51 -4.92
N VAL A 176 13.94 10.32 -3.99
CA VAL A 176 12.95 11.38 -4.27
C VAL A 176 13.66 12.58 -4.90
N ARG A 177 13.20 12.98 -6.09
CA ARG A 177 13.82 14.06 -6.90
C ARG A 177 12.84 15.19 -7.15
#